data_2af4d461964df6468cfbc2509fa7348e
#
_entry.id   2af4d461964df6468cfbc2509fa7348e
#
_cell.length_a   1.000
_cell.length_b   1.000
_cell.length_c   1.000
_cell.angle_alpha   90.00
_cell.angle_beta   90.00
_cell.angle_gamma   90.00
#
_symmetry.space_group_name_H-M   'P 1'
#
loop_
_entity.id
_entity.type
_entity.pdbx_description
1 polymer ?
#
loop_
_entity_poly.entity_id
_entity_poly.type
_entity_poly.pdbx_seq_one_letter_code
_entity_poly.pdbx_strand_id
1 'polypeptide(L)'
;MKTTSNPRPCGRLLTRCPAPPRAGCLAIVATVVALLGGGSATATEPPGRPEQPVATLRHAGLPRKVLLGTVISGYEIFAQPLEKRLQRMDEIIGAMASRARANDPAKQLDLALLPETFLTRPGDSPAQQAVRMEEVLPRIAACARRNGCYLIAPMILREADPPLRYSNAAVLVDRAGSMVGIYRKVHPVAPQGSDLLENGTAPGREFPVFECDFGRVGIQICFDLLYADGWQALANQGAEVVALPSASPETVHPSLYALQHRYYIVSAAPRDHAAVYSPLGVIEAEVTKEEVLVHQIDLSYAVLHWEAVLEEGEGLRRKFGDKVGFHYYRPEDGGIFWSNDPKTPIAQMIGSLGLTESDANVERVRRLEDKARGGPPVIP
;
A
#
# COMPACT_ATOMS: atom_id res chain seq x y z
N MET A 1 32.65 52.91 -0.53
CA MET A 1 31.69 53.69 -1.32
C MET A 1 30.34 53.03 -1.21
N LYS A 2 29.38 53.73 -0.61
CA LYS A 2 27.97 53.32 -0.40
C LYS A 2 27.18 53.46 -1.70
N THR A 3 26.29 52.54 -2.04
CA THR A 3 25.02 52.90 -2.67
C THR A 3 23.95 51.89 -2.28
N THR A 4 23.03 52.40 -1.53
CA THR A 4 21.72 51.83 -1.16
C THR A 4 20.74 51.99 -2.32
N SER A 5 19.91 51.00 -2.63
CA SER A 5 18.68 51.22 -3.37
C SER A 5 17.53 50.37 -2.78
N ASN A 6 16.53 51.10 -2.34
CA ASN A 6 15.27 50.71 -1.73
C ASN A 6 14.24 50.29 -2.81
N PRO A 7 13.43 49.28 -2.66
CA PRO A 7 12.30 49.01 -3.58
C PRO A 7 11.02 49.70 -3.10
N ARG A 8 10.31 50.31 -4.05
CA ARG A 8 9.00 50.95 -3.89
C ARG A 8 7.87 49.90 -3.83
N PRO A 9 6.77 50.20 -3.16
CA PRO A 9 5.61 49.30 -3.09
C PRO A 9 4.71 49.42 -4.33
N CYS A 10 4.27 48.31 -4.88
CA CYS A 10 3.34 48.24 -5.99
C CYS A 10 1.91 48.17 -5.45
N GLY A 11 1.06 49.09 -5.95
CA GLY A 11 -0.31 49.30 -5.50
C GLY A 11 -1.29 48.22 -5.90
N ARG A 12 -2.31 48.04 -5.06
CA ARG A 12 -3.49 47.25 -5.31
C ARG A 12 -4.36 47.86 -6.40
N LEU A 13 -4.71 47.09 -7.43
CA LEU A 13 -5.92 47.32 -8.27
C LEU A 13 -6.95 46.26 -7.95
N LEU A 14 -8.02 46.70 -7.28
CA LEU A 14 -9.26 45.94 -7.11
C LEU A 14 -10.12 46.18 -8.35
N THR A 15 -10.30 45.18 -9.18
CA THR A 15 -11.34 45.15 -10.23
C THR A 15 -12.54 44.40 -9.70
N ARG A 16 -13.65 45.12 -9.60
CA ARG A 16 -15.01 44.62 -9.27
C ARG A 16 -15.57 43.83 -10.46
N CYS A 17 -15.99 42.59 -10.22
CA CYS A 17 -16.84 41.86 -11.12
C CYS A 17 -18.31 42.27 -10.94
N PRO A 18 -19.08 42.43 -12.02
CA PRO A 18 -20.50 42.75 -11.93
C PRO A 18 -21.36 41.48 -11.70
N ALA A 19 -22.43 41.61 -10.93
CA ALA A 19 -23.41 40.58 -10.63
C ALA A 19 -24.33 40.26 -11.85
N PRO A 20 -24.79 39.03 -12.01
CA PRO A 20 -25.73 38.66 -13.07
C PRO A 20 -27.18 39.04 -12.71
N PRO A 21 -28.05 39.27 -13.71
CA PRO A 21 -29.41 39.71 -13.49
C PRO A 21 -30.35 38.59 -13.02
N ARG A 22 -31.28 38.96 -12.18
CA ARG A 22 -32.41 38.11 -11.70
C ARG A 22 -33.38 37.84 -12.86
N ALA A 23 -33.61 36.55 -13.17
CA ALA A 23 -34.72 36.10 -14.02
C ALA A 23 -35.85 35.60 -13.15
N GLY A 24 -37.06 36.01 -13.53
CA GLY A 24 -38.30 35.86 -12.75
C GLY A 24 -38.84 34.43 -12.73
N CYS A 25 -39.54 34.12 -11.64
CA CYS A 25 -40.36 32.93 -11.46
C CYS A 25 -41.62 32.98 -12.34
N LEU A 26 -41.81 31.96 -13.17
CA LEU A 26 -43.14 31.60 -13.68
C LEU A 26 -43.57 30.30 -12.98
N ALA A 27 -44.62 30.40 -12.17
CA ALA A 27 -45.24 29.25 -11.52
C ALA A 27 -46.19 28.57 -12.54
N ILE A 28 -45.95 27.30 -12.84
CA ILE A 28 -46.91 26.43 -13.53
C ILE A 28 -47.52 25.52 -12.48
N VAL A 29 -48.82 25.73 -12.22
CA VAL A 29 -49.66 24.86 -11.41
C VAL A 29 -50.06 23.67 -12.29
N ALA A 30 -49.58 22.47 -11.98
CA ALA A 30 -50.05 21.23 -12.56
C ALA A 30 -50.90 20.49 -11.52
N THR A 31 -52.19 20.39 -11.79
CA THR A 31 -53.18 19.62 -11.03
C THR A 31 -52.95 18.12 -11.34
N VAL A 32 -52.53 17.32 -10.33
CA VAL A 32 -52.48 15.87 -10.44
C VAL A 32 -53.67 15.28 -9.68
N VAL A 33 -54.52 14.59 -10.44
CA VAL A 33 -55.62 13.79 -9.92
C VAL A 33 -55.08 12.55 -9.25
N ALA A 34 -55.38 12.35 -7.96
CA ALA A 34 -55.03 11.16 -7.20
C ALA A 34 -55.98 10.02 -7.56
N LEU A 35 -55.45 8.94 -8.14
CA LEU A 35 -56.07 7.62 -8.19
C LEU A 35 -55.53 6.80 -7.00
N LEU A 36 -56.41 6.56 -6.04
CA LEU A 36 -56.17 5.65 -4.91
C LEU A 36 -56.14 4.18 -5.41
N GLY A 37 -54.95 3.63 -5.54
CA GLY A 37 -54.74 2.20 -5.66
C GLY A 37 -53.89 1.75 -4.48
N GLY A 38 -54.50 1.07 -3.48
CA GLY A 38 -53.82 0.52 -2.33
C GLY A 38 -52.93 -0.65 -2.75
N GLY A 39 -51.66 -0.40 -2.84
CA GLY A 39 -50.58 -1.42 -2.89
C GLY A 39 -49.70 -1.25 -1.68
N SER A 40 -49.70 -2.23 -0.78
CA SER A 40 -48.76 -2.31 0.34
C SER A 40 -47.34 -2.45 -0.23
N ALA A 41 -46.63 -1.36 -0.36
CA ALA A 41 -45.20 -1.38 -0.65
C ALA A 41 -44.47 -1.86 0.61
N THR A 42 -44.07 -3.11 0.61
CA THR A 42 -43.05 -3.59 1.54
C THR A 42 -41.79 -2.74 1.29
N ALA A 43 -41.43 -1.93 2.26
CA ALA A 43 -40.14 -1.23 2.25
C ALA A 43 -39.04 -2.29 2.13
N THR A 44 -38.41 -2.36 0.97
CA THR A 44 -37.16 -3.10 0.83
C THR A 44 -36.15 -2.39 1.71
N GLU A 45 -35.63 -3.13 2.72
CA GLU A 45 -34.47 -2.65 3.49
C GLU A 45 -33.39 -2.20 2.50
N PRO A 46 -32.75 -1.04 2.76
CA PRO A 46 -31.63 -0.60 1.95
C PRO A 46 -30.58 -1.73 1.95
N PRO A 47 -29.88 -1.97 0.82
CA PRO A 47 -28.87 -3.01 0.74
C PRO A 47 -27.91 -2.84 1.91
N GLY A 48 -27.83 -3.87 2.75
CA GLY A 48 -26.94 -3.88 3.90
C GLY A 48 -25.56 -3.46 3.43
N ARG A 49 -24.95 -2.54 4.17
CA ARG A 49 -23.54 -2.16 3.96
C ARG A 49 -22.76 -3.46 3.82
N PRO A 50 -21.87 -3.62 2.80
CA PRO A 50 -21.07 -4.82 2.71
C PRO A 50 -20.39 -5.01 4.08
N GLU A 51 -20.60 -6.17 4.70
CA GLU A 51 -19.87 -6.52 5.91
C GLU A 51 -18.39 -6.32 5.60
N GLN A 52 -17.78 -5.35 6.27
CA GLN A 52 -16.32 -5.24 6.17
C GLN A 52 -15.79 -6.58 6.66
N PRO A 53 -14.91 -7.25 5.89
CA PRO A 53 -14.35 -8.51 6.33
C PRO A 53 -13.85 -8.27 7.75
N VAL A 54 -14.25 -9.13 8.67
CA VAL A 54 -13.79 -9.11 10.07
C VAL A 54 -12.29 -8.95 9.98
N ALA A 55 -11.79 -7.76 10.32
CA ALA A 55 -10.37 -7.51 10.35
C ALA A 55 -9.81 -8.61 11.24
N THR A 56 -9.13 -9.56 10.63
CA THR A 56 -8.55 -10.71 11.33
C THR A 56 -7.87 -10.08 12.53
N LEU A 57 -8.21 -10.50 13.76
CA LEU A 57 -7.73 -9.83 14.98
C LEU A 57 -6.21 -9.99 15.04
N ARG A 58 -5.49 -9.24 14.21
CA ARG A 58 -4.03 -9.31 14.02
C ARG A 58 -3.31 -9.16 15.36
N HIS A 59 -3.81 -8.25 16.19
CA HIS A 59 -3.32 -8.02 17.53
C HIS A 59 -3.53 -9.21 18.50
N ALA A 60 -4.42 -10.16 18.19
CA ALA A 60 -4.65 -11.36 19.00
C ALA A 60 -3.61 -12.47 18.78
N GLY A 61 -2.82 -12.37 17.70
CA GLY A 61 -1.76 -13.33 17.39
C GLY A 61 -0.49 -13.12 18.20
N LEU A 62 0.33 -14.16 18.29
CA LEU A 62 1.70 -14.05 18.80
C LEU A 62 2.56 -13.21 17.83
N PRO A 63 3.68 -12.64 18.29
CA PRO A 63 4.56 -11.84 17.43
C PRO A 63 4.95 -12.54 16.13
N ARG A 64 4.84 -11.84 15.00
CA ARG A 64 5.24 -12.29 13.68
C ARG A 64 6.15 -11.25 13.04
N LYS A 65 7.44 -11.29 13.41
CA LYS A 65 8.46 -10.36 12.89
C LYS A 65 8.79 -10.71 11.46
N VAL A 66 8.77 -9.71 10.57
CA VAL A 66 9.03 -9.83 9.13
C VAL A 66 10.03 -8.76 8.71
N LEU A 67 11.07 -9.16 7.98
CA LEU A 67 12.07 -8.26 7.41
C LEU A 67 11.76 -7.99 5.94
N LEU A 68 11.38 -6.75 5.64
CA LEU A 68 11.11 -6.26 4.28
C LEU A 68 12.34 -5.58 3.71
N GLY A 69 12.72 -5.93 2.49
CA GLY A 69 13.80 -5.31 1.73
C GLY A 69 13.27 -4.56 0.51
N THR A 70 13.73 -3.33 0.31
CA THR A 70 13.42 -2.51 -0.86
C THR A 70 14.62 -1.67 -1.30
N VAL A 71 14.49 -0.94 -2.43
CA VAL A 71 15.62 -0.26 -3.06
C VAL A 71 15.18 0.96 -3.87
N ILE A 72 16.04 1.99 -3.91
CA ILE A 72 16.15 2.92 -5.03
C ILE A 72 17.26 2.40 -5.93
N SER A 73 16.92 1.98 -7.17
CA SER A 73 17.87 1.24 -8.05
C SER A 73 18.76 2.09 -8.94
N GLY A 74 18.45 3.39 -9.12
CA GLY A 74 18.99 4.23 -10.19
C GLY A 74 18.29 4.00 -11.54
N TYR A 75 18.26 5.04 -12.38
CA TYR A 75 17.68 4.95 -13.74
C TYR A 75 18.60 4.27 -14.74
N GLU A 76 19.90 4.31 -14.55
CA GLU A 76 20.91 3.80 -15.46
C GLU A 76 20.74 2.30 -15.76
N ILE A 77 20.13 1.58 -14.81
CA ILE A 77 19.84 0.15 -15.00
C ILE A 77 18.88 -0.11 -16.15
N PHE A 78 17.95 0.82 -16.43
CA PHE A 78 16.94 0.63 -17.48
C PHE A 78 17.50 0.75 -18.91
N ALA A 79 18.68 1.30 -19.07
CA ALA A 79 19.43 1.28 -20.34
C ALA A 79 20.29 0.02 -20.52
N GLN A 80 20.44 -0.81 -19.47
CA GLN A 80 21.33 -1.98 -19.51
C GLN A 80 20.68 -3.20 -20.14
N PRO A 81 21.46 -4.08 -20.79
CA PRO A 81 21.00 -5.37 -21.27
C PRO A 81 20.46 -6.24 -20.11
N LEU A 82 19.56 -7.17 -20.44
CA LEU A 82 18.93 -8.07 -19.46
C LEU A 82 19.96 -8.78 -18.52
N GLU A 83 21.06 -9.27 -19.07
CA GLU A 83 22.08 -9.96 -18.26
C GLU A 83 22.69 -9.05 -17.18
N LYS A 84 22.91 -7.77 -17.48
CA LYS A 84 23.37 -6.78 -16.50
C LYS A 84 22.32 -6.47 -15.45
N ARG A 85 21.06 -6.46 -15.83
CA ARG A 85 19.94 -6.28 -14.88
C ARG A 85 19.80 -7.49 -13.94
N LEU A 86 19.96 -8.72 -14.46
CA LEU A 86 19.99 -9.93 -13.64
C LEU A 86 21.18 -9.96 -12.68
N GLN A 87 22.36 -9.51 -13.13
CA GLN A 87 23.51 -9.34 -12.27
C GLN A 87 23.24 -8.30 -11.17
N ARG A 88 22.65 -7.15 -11.53
CA ARG A 88 22.31 -6.09 -10.57
C ARG A 88 21.25 -6.54 -9.56
N MET A 89 20.28 -7.35 -9.98
CA MET A 89 19.34 -8.02 -9.06
C MET A 89 20.12 -8.84 -8.02
N ASP A 90 21.05 -9.68 -8.43
CA ASP A 90 21.85 -10.50 -7.51
C ASP A 90 22.61 -9.64 -6.47
N GLU A 91 23.19 -8.52 -6.91
CA GLU A 91 23.89 -7.56 -6.04
C GLU A 91 22.96 -6.91 -5.03
N ILE A 92 21.81 -6.38 -5.49
CA ILE A 92 20.81 -5.69 -4.67
C ILE A 92 20.24 -6.64 -3.61
N ILE A 93 19.79 -7.83 -4.03
CA ILE A 93 19.20 -8.80 -3.09
C ILE A 93 20.24 -9.33 -2.11
N GLY A 94 21.47 -9.56 -2.57
CA GLY A 94 22.61 -9.92 -1.71
C GLY A 94 22.93 -8.84 -0.66
N ALA A 95 22.88 -7.56 -1.06
CA ALA A 95 23.06 -6.43 -0.13
C ALA A 95 21.92 -6.34 0.91
N MET A 96 20.66 -6.52 0.49
CA MET A 96 19.51 -6.58 1.40
C MET A 96 19.66 -7.73 2.42
N ALA A 97 19.99 -8.93 1.94
CA ALA A 97 20.19 -10.10 2.80
C ALA A 97 21.36 -9.93 3.77
N SER A 98 22.44 -9.28 3.35
CA SER A 98 23.57 -8.93 4.21
C SER A 98 23.17 -7.91 5.28
N ARG A 99 22.40 -6.88 4.89
CA ARG A 99 21.90 -5.86 5.83
C ARG A 99 20.92 -6.45 6.85
N ALA A 100 20.09 -7.41 6.45
CA ALA A 100 19.18 -8.13 7.36
C ALA A 100 19.95 -8.84 8.48
N ARG A 101 21.11 -9.40 8.17
CA ARG A 101 21.98 -10.12 9.13
C ARG A 101 22.99 -9.25 9.87
N ALA A 102 23.11 -7.96 9.53
CA ALA A 102 24.18 -7.11 10.07
C ALA A 102 24.16 -6.97 11.60
N ASN A 103 22.95 -6.92 12.20
CA ASN A 103 22.79 -6.77 13.65
C ASN A 103 22.48 -8.09 14.36
N ASP A 104 22.08 -9.12 13.63
CA ASP A 104 21.72 -10.43 14.16
C ASP A 104 21.87 -11.49 13.05
N PRO A 105 22.92 -12.34 13.10
CA PRO A 105 23.15 -13.35 12.07
C PRO A 105 22.02 -14.39 11.91
N ALA A 106 21.16 -14.54 12.92
CA ALA A 106 20.01 -15.45 12.87
C ALA A 106 18.82 -14.85 12.09
N LYS A 107 18.82 -13.53 11.86
CA LYS A 107 17.79 -12.87 11.07
C LYS A 107 17.94 -13.18 9.58
N GLN A 108 16.80 -13.38 8.96
CA GLN A 108 16.68 -13.65 7.54
C GLN A 108 15.78 -12.60 6.88
N LEU A 109 16.16 -12.16 5.69
CA LEU A 109 15.28 -11.33 4.85
C LEU A 109 14.06 -12.17 4.48
N ASP A 110 12.85 -11.62 4.69
CA ASP A 110 11.62 -12.33 4.38
C ASP A 110 11.16 -12.03 2.96
N LEU A 111 11.04 -10.74 2.61
CA LEU A 111 10.59 -10.28 1.31
C LEU A 111 11.56 -9.25 0.73
N ALA A 112 11.95 -9.45 -0.52
CA ALA A 112 12.72 -8.49 -1.31
C ALA A 112 11.88 -7.96 -2.48
N LEU A 113 11.92 -6.64 -2.70
CA LEU A 113 11.17 -5.95 -3.75
C LEU A 113 12.11 -5.17 -4.66
N LEU A 114 11.96 -5.34 -5.98
CA LEU A 114 12.61 -4.54 -7.03
C LEU A 114 11.63 -3.54 -7.64
N PRO A 115 12.11 -2.43 -8.26
CA PRO A 115 11.26 -1.47 -8.95
C PRO A 115 10.52 -2.04 -10.16
N GLU A 116 9.45 -1.35 -10.59
CA GLU A 116 8.67 -1.69 -11.78
C GLU A 116 9.58 -1.91 -13.01
N THR A 117 9.28 -2.93 -13.83
CA THR A 117 9.99 -3.30 -15.06
C THR A 117 11.50 -3.54 -14.92
N PHE A 118 11.98 -3.85 -13.71
CA PHE A 118 13.42 -4.01 -13.45
C PHE A 118 14.07 -5.08 -14.33
N LEU A 119 13.44 -6.23 -14.55
CA LEU A 119 13.97 -7.34 -15.37
C LEU A 119 13.42 -7.30 -16.81
N THR A 120 13.54 -6.16 -17.46
CA THR A 120 13.07 -5.91 -18.83
C THR A 120 14.26 -5.66 -19.76
N ARG A 121 14.14 -5.90 -21.06
CA ARG A 121 15.15 -5.49 -22.03
C ARG A 121 15.03 -4.01 -22.36
N PRO A 122 16.11 -3.33 -22.77
CA PRO A 122 16.00 -2.00 -23.36
C PRO A 122 15.14 -2.05 -24.65
N GLY A 123 14.36 -1.02 -24.89
CA GLY A 123 13.52 -0.90 -26.08
C GLY A 123 12.38 0.10 -25.92
N ASP A 124 11.73 0.44 -27.03
CA ASP A 124 10.66 1.44 -27.10
C ASP A 124 9.26 0.81 -27.19
N SER A 125 9.17 -0.52 -27.26
CA SER A 125 7.91 -1.24 -27.35
C SER A 125 7.92 -2.48 -26.44
N PRO A 126 6.74 -2.95 -25.98
CA PRO A 126 6.64 -4.19 -25.20
C PRO A 126 7.26 -5.40 -25.92
N ALA A 127 7.17 -5.45 -27.26
CA ALA A 127 7.76 -6.54 -28.02
C ALA A 127 9.29 -6.61 -27.93
N GLN A 128 9.95 -5.45 -27.85
CA GLN A 128 11.41 -5.35 -27.66
C GLN A 128 11.80 -5.57 -26.19
N GLN A 129 11.00 -5.02 -25.28
CA GLN A 129 11.28 -5.02 -23.84
C GLN A 129 11.03 -6.38 -23.18
N ALA A 130 10.07 -7.14 -23.70
CA ALA A 130 9.57 -8.34 -23.02
C ALA A 130 10.62 -9.44 -22.88
N VAL A 131 10.52 -10.11 -21.74
CA VAL A 131 11.23 -11.35 -21.41
C VAL A 131 10.26 -12.52 -21.38
N ARG A 132 10.75 -13.72 -21.59
CA ARG A 132 10.00 -14.96 -21.37
C ARG A 132 10.30 -15.48 -19.97
N MET A 133 9.33 -16.14 -19.37
CA MET A 133 9.49 -16.71 -18.02
C MET A 133 10.67 -17.70 -17.95
N GLU A 134 10.81 -18.57 -18.95
CA GLU A 134 11.88 -19.56 -19.02
C GLU A 134 13.30 -18.94 -19.12
N GLU A 135 13.42 -17.68 -19.58
CA GLU A 135 14.69 -16.99 -19.67
C GLU A 135 15.14 -16.40 -18.30
N VAL A 136 14.21 -15.95 -17.48
CA VAL A 136 14.52 -15.19 -16.24
C VAL A 136 14.29 -15.99 -14.97
N LEU A 137 13.29 -16.88 -14.94
CA LEU A 137 12.92 -17.63 -13.75
C LEU A 137 14.07 -18.43 -13.12
N PRO A 138 14.95 -19.12 -13.90
CA PRO A 138 16.08 -19.85 -13.30
C PRO A 138 17.03 -18.93 -12.49
N ARG A 139 17.25 -17.70 -12.96
CA ARG A 139 18.11 -16.72 -12.29
C ARG A 139 17.42 -16.11 -11.06
N ILE A 140 16.13 -15.75 -11.16
CA ILE A 140 15.31 -15.25 -10.05
C ILE A 140 15.24 -16.31 -8.94
N ALA A 141 14.94 -17.56 -9.30
CA ALA A 141 14.89 -18.71 -8.40
C ALA A 141 16.22 -18.97 -7.69
N ALA A 142 17.33 -18.92 -8.42
CA ALA A 142 18.67 -19.08 -7.85
C ALA A 142 19.01 -17.93 -6.89
N CYS A 143 18.61 -16.69 -7.19
CA CYS A 143 18.80 -15.53 -6.34
C CYS A 143 17.99 -15.67 -5.04
N ALA A 144 16.70 -16.02 -5.12
CA ALA A 144 15.83 -16.24 -3.98
C ALA A 144 16.38 -17.35 -3.05
N ARG A 145 16.75 -18.51 -3.59
CA ARG A 145 17.35 -19.62 -2.82
C ARG A 145 18.64 -19.21 -2.12
N ARG A 146 19.54 -18.55 -2.84
CA ARG A 146 20.85 -18.15 -2.32
C ARG A 146 20.74 -17.19 -1.14
N ASN A 147 19.73 -16.33 -1.15
CA ASN A 147 19.48 -15.34 -0.10
C ASN A 147 18.42 -15.79 0.92
N GLY A 148 17.73 -16.90 0.67
CA GLY A 148 16.71 -17.47 1.53
C GLY A 148 15.47 -16.57 1.71
N CYS A 149 15.09 -15.77 0.71
CA CYS A 149 14.00 -14.82 0.80
C CYS A 149 12.96 -15.03 -0.30
N TYR A 150 11.75 -14.52 -0.05
CA TYR A 150 10.79 -14.28 -1.13
C TYR A 150 11.28 -13.11 -1.97
N LEU A 151 11.10 -13.19 -3.28
CA LEU A 151 11.55 -12.17 -4.21
C LEU A 151 10.42 -11.77 -5.17
N ILE A 152 10.06 -10.49 -5.18
CA ILE A 152 9.18 -9.90 -6.19
C ILE A 152 10.04 -9.27 -7.27
N ALA A 153 9.92 -9.82 -8.48
CA ALA A 153 10.71 -9.47 -9.65
C ALA A 153 9.81 -8.91 -10.77
N PRO A 154 9.75 -7.58 -10.94
CA PRO A 154 8.91 -6.93 -11.97
C PRO A 154 9.57 -6.93 -13.35
N MET A 155 8.72 -7.11 -14.41
CA MET A 155 9.16 -7.21 -15.80
C MET A 155 8.04 -6.89 -16.79
N ILE A 156 8.39 -6.63 -18.04
CA ILE A 156 7.46 -6.80 -19.16
C ILE A 156 7.53 -8.25 -19.58
N LEU A 157 6.47 -9.00 -19.33
CA LEU A 157 6.38 -10.42 -19.58
C LEU A 157 5.75 -10.67 -20.97
N ARG A 158 6.40 -11.51 -21.78
CA ARG A 158 5.77 -12.12 -22.95
C ARG A 158 4.96 -13.32 -22.50
N GLU A 159 3.64 -13.26 -22.69
CA GLU A 159 2.74 -14.35 -22.35
C GLU A 159 2.97 -15.56 -23.26
N ALA A 160 2.82 -16.75 -22.69
CA ALA A 160 3.06 -18.00 -23.43
C ALA A 160 1.91 -18.36 -24.36
N ASP A 161 0.66 -17.99 -23.98
CA ASP A 161 -0.53 -18.39 -24.71
C ASP A 161 -0.86 -17.48 -25.90
N PRO A 162 -1.33 -18.03 -27.05
CA PRO A 162 -1.86 -17.22 -28.13
C PRO A 162 -3.23 -16.59 -27.77
N PRO A 163 -3.56 -15.39 -28.30
CA PRO A 163 -2.70 -14.54 -29.13
C PRO A 163 -1.54 -13.94 -28.36
N LEU A 164 -0.44 -13.66 -29.05
CA LEU A 164 0.75 -13.03 -28.45
C LEU A 164 0.36 -11.75 -27.69
N ARG A 165 0.67 -11.72 -26.40
CA ARG A 165 0.42 -10.60 -25.50
C ARG A 165 1.65 -10.28 -24.67
N TYR A 166 1.70 -9.04 -24.19
CA TYR A 166 2.72 -8.55 -23.28
C TYR A 166 2.04 -7.96 -22.07
N SER A 167 2.52 -8.25 -20.87
CA SER A 167 1.97 -7.73 -19.61
C SER A 167 3.07 -7.04 -18.81
N ASN A 168 2.76 -5.90 -18.22
CA ASN A 168 3.55 -5.38 -17.10
C ASN A 168 3.23 -6.25 -15.89
N ALA A 169 4.20 -7.01 -15.41
CA ALA A 169 3.97 -8.08 -14.44
C ALA A 169 5.04 -8.10 -13.34
N ALA A 170 4.67 -8.63 -12.18
CA ALA A 170 5.57 -8.93 -11.09
C ALA A 170 5.43 -10.40 -10.69
N VAL A 171 6.55 -11.12 -10.74
CA VAL A 171 6.63 -12.54 -10.38
C VAL A 171 7.07 -12.64 -8.93
N LEU A 172 6.35 -13.43 -8.13
CA LEU A 172 6.73 -13.78 -6.76
C LEU A 172 7.33 -15.18 -6.75
N VAL A 173 8.53 -15.30 -6.21
CA VAL A 173 9.28 -16.54 -6.03
C VAL A 173 9.56 -16.75 -4.55
N ASP A 174 9.42 -17.97 -4.04
CA ASP A 174 9.66 -18.32 -2.65
C ASP A 174 11.15 -18.56 -2.32
N ARG A 175 11.42 -18.83 -1.04
CA ARG A 175 12.78 -19.11 -0.52
C ARG A 175 13.42 -20.36 -1.13
N ALA A 176 12.60 -21.32 -1.62
CA ALA A 176 13.07 -22.52 -2.31
C ALA A 176 13.28 -22.28 -3.81
N GLY A 177 12.94 -21.09 -4.30
CA GLY A 177 13.03 -20.75 -5.70
C GLY A 177 11.86 -21.24 -6.55
N SER A 178 10.74 -21.62 -5.91
CA SER A 178 9.52 -21.98 -6.61
C SER A 178 8.71 -20.71 -6.91
N MET A 179 8.11 -20.66 -8.10
CA MET A 179 7.21 -19.56 -8.44
C MET A 179 5.91 -19.72 -7.65
N VAL A 180 5.60 -18.74 -6.80
CA VAL A 180 4.35 -18.68 -6.03
C VAL A 180 3.21 -18.16 -6.90
N GLY A 181 3.48 -17.13 -7.72
CA GLY A 181 2.50 -16.59 -8.65
C GLY A 181 2.98 -15.36 -9.40
N ILE A 182 2.07 -14.80 -10.19
CA ILE A 182 2.33 -13.64 -11.04
C ILE A 182 1.17 -12.65 -10.88
N TYR A 183 1.48 -11.41 -10.52
CA TYR A 183 0.56 -10.29 -10.66
C TYR A 183 0.78 -9.62 -12.01
N ARG A 184 -0.30 -9.34 -12.73
CA ARG A 184 -0.31 -8.55 -13.97
C ARG A 184 -0.99 -7.23 -13.69
N LYS A 185 -0.32 -6.13 -13.99
CA LYS A 185 -0.84 -4.78 -13.77
C LYS A 185 -2.23 -4.63 -14.38
N VAL A 186 -3.22 -4.31 -13.54
CA VAL A 186 -4.63 -4.21 -13.97
C VAL A 186 -4.90 -2.87 -14.63
N HIS A 187 -4.19 -1.81 -14.20
CA HIS A 187 -4.35 -0.45 -14.71
C HIS A 187 -3.07 0.05 -15.40
N PRO A 188 -2.74 -0.43 -16.64
CA PRO A 188 -1.64 0.14 -17.39
C PRO A 188 -1.90 1.59 -17.76
N VAL A 189 -0.82 2.40 -17.86
CA VAL A 189 -0.91 3.83 -18.23
C VAL A 189 -1.30 3.99 -19.69
N ALA A 190 -2.24 4.88 -19.99
CA ALA A 190 -2.44 5.41 -21.34
C ALA A 190 -1.82 6.82 -21.41
N PRO A 191 -0.79 7.05 -22.22
CA PRO A 191 -0.30 8.40 -22.45
C PRO A 191 -1.40 9.30 -23.03
N GLN A 192 -1.42 10.57 -22.69
CA GLN A 192 -2.40 11.51 -23.21
C GLN A 192 -2.36 11.54 -24.74
N GLY A 193 -3.54 11.37 -25.38
CA GLY A 193 -3.68 11.33 -26.82
C GLY A 193 -3.33 9.96 -27.44
N SER A 194 -3.13 8.93 -26.65
CA SER A 194 -2.92 7.56 -27.10
C SER A 194 -4.02 6.64 -26.59
N ASP A 195 -4.49 5.75 -27.46
CA ASP A 195 -5.40 4.65 -27.09
C ASP A 195 -4.63 3.37 -26.73
N LEU A 196 -3.30 3.41 -26.73
CA LEU A 196 -2.44 2.28 -26.41
C LEU A 196 -2.05 2.30 -24.93
N LEU A 197 -2.42 1.26 -24.21
CA LEU A 197 -2.01 1.04 -22.83
C LEU A 197 -0.52 0.64 -22.78
N GLU A 198 0.31 1.44 -22.09
CA GLU A 198 1.77 1.22 -21.98
C GLU A 198 2.41 0.73 -23.28
N ASN A 199 2.13 1.46 -24.38
CA ASN A 199 2.61 1.17 -25.74
C ASN A 199 2.22 -0.23 -26.29
N GLY A 200 1.17 -0.87 -25.76
CA GLY A 200 0.64 -2.15 -26.22
C GLY A 200 0.71 -3.31 -25.23
N THR A 201 0.81 -3.04 -23.93
CA THR A 201 0.64 -4.08 -22.91
C THR A 201 -0.84 -4.40 -22.72
N ALA A 202 -1.12 -5.66 -22.39
CA ALA A 202 -2.45 -6.11 -22.02
C ALA A 202 -2.68 -5.90 -20.51
N PRO A 203 -3.85 -5.36 -20.09
CA PRO A 203 -4.21 -5.25 -18.67
C PRO A 203 -4.42 -6.62 -18.06
N GLY A 204 -4.07 -6.74 -16.77
CA GLY A 204 -4.47 -7.85 -15.91
C GLY A 204 -5.97 -7.85 -15.63
N ARG A 205 -6.45 -8.89 -14.94
CA ARG A 205 -7.88 -9.06 -14.64
C ARG A 205 -8.17 -9.33 -13.16
N GLU A 206 -7.13 -9.59 -12.38
CA GLU A 206 -7.25 -10.11 -11.03
C GLU A 206 -6.31 -9.39 -10.08
N PHE A 207 -6.70 -9.33 -8.83
CA PHE A 207 -5.91 -8.80 -7.72
C PHE A 207 -5.63 -9.96 -6.75
N PRO A 208 -4.70 -10.87 -7.07
CA PRO A 208 -4.43 -12.02 -6.22
C PRO A 208 -3.70 -11.63 -4.94
N VAL A 209 -4.01 -12.33 -3.86
CA VAL A 209 -3.21 -12.37 -2.63
C VAL A 209 -2.45 -13.69 -2.60
N PHE A 210 -1.17 -13.63 -2.32
CA PHE A 210 -0.27 -14.77 -2.31
C PHE A 210 0.03 -15.19 -0.86
N GLU A 211 -0.12 -16.47 -0.57
CA GLU A 211 0.27 -17.05 0.72
C GLU A 211 1.79 -17.24 0.76
N CYS A 212 2.44 -16.60 1.72
CA CYS A 212 3.86 -16.77 2.03
C CYS A 212 4.00 -17.41 3.42
N ASP A 213 5.16 -17.97 3.73
CA ASP A 213 5.41 -18.60 5.03
C ASP A 213 5.37 -17.62 6.21
N PHE A 214 5.55 -16.33 5.93
CA PHE A 214 5.50 -15.25 6.93
C PHE A 214 4.15 -14.52 6.97
N GLY A 215 3.30 -14.63 5.94
CA GLY A 215 2.02 -13.92 5.84
C GLY A 215 1.52 -13.77 4.43
N ARG A 216 0.47 -12.95 4.24
CA ARG A 216 -0.23 -12.76 2.97
C ARG A 216 0.26 -11.50 2.26
N VAL A 217 0.67 -11.65 1.00
CA VAL A 217 1.24 -10.57 0.20
C VAL A 217 0.35 -10.25 -1.00
N GLY A 218 -0.06 -8.98 -1.12
CA GLY A 218 -0.65 -8.41 -2.34
C GLY A 218 0.41 -7.67 -3.14
N ILE A 219 0.13 -7.43 -4.43
CA ILE A 219 1.00 -6.64 -5.30
C ILE A 219 0.13 -5.64 -6.08
N GLN A 220 0.60 -4.38 -6.16
CA GLN A 220 0.07 -3.35 -7.04
C GLN A 220 1.25 -2.68 -7.75
N ILE A 221 1.12 -2.33 -9.03
CA ILE A 221 2.23 -1.78 -9.82
C ILE A 221 1.95 -0.34 -10.22
N CYS A 222 2.77 0.61 -9.72
CA CYS A 222 2.84 2.01 -10.15
C CYS A 222 1.44 2.65 -10.33
N PHE A 223 0.94 2.79 -11.56
CA PHE A 223 -0.31 3.47 -11.90
C PHE A 223 -1.58 2.83 -11.29
N ASP A 224 -1.51 1.58 -10.81
CA ASP A 224 -2.58 1.00 -9.98
C ASP A 224 -2.87 1.85 -8.72
N LEU A 225 -1.93 2.74 -8.33
CA LEU A 225 -2.11 3.69 -7.23
C LEU A 225 -3.32 4.61 -7.39
N LEU A 226 -3.69 4.94 -8.62
CA LEU A 226 -4.79 5.89 -8.88
C LEU A 226 -6.17 5.24 -8.79
N TYR A 227 -6.26 3.92 -8.63
CA TYR A 227 -7.51 3.15 -8.63
C TYR A 227 -7.69 2.43 -7.29
N ALA A 228 -8.78 2.74 -6.60
CA ALA A 228 -9.03 2.20 -5.26
C ALA A 228 -9.45 0.72 -5.23
N ASP A 229 -9.94 0.18 -6.35
CA ASP A 229 -10.53 -1.15 -6.44
C ASP A 229 -9.54 -2.28 -6.12
N GLY A 230 -8.31 -2.20 -6.64
CA GLY A 230 -7.26 -3.17 -6.35
C GLY A 230 -6.87 -3.21 -4.88
N TRP A 231 -6.69 -2.06 -4.26
CA TRP A 231 -6.33 -1.93 -2.84
C TRP A 231 -7.41 -2.50 -1.94
N GLN A 232 -8.69 -2.19 -2.23
CA GLN A 232 -9.83 -2.75 -1.52
C GLN A 232 -9.95 -4.26 -1.73
N ALA A 233 -9.74 -4.75 -2.96
CA ALA A 233 -9.79 -6.19 -3.27
C ALA A 233 -8.73 -6.98 -2.50
N LEU A 234 -7.51 -6.45 -2.38
CA LEU A 234 -6.43 -7.06 -1.60
C LEU A 234 -6.77 -7.07 -0.10
N ALA A 235 -7.34 -5.98 0.43
CA ALA A 235 -7.79 -5.91 1.82
C ALA A 235 -8.89 -6.94 2.13
N ASN A 236 -9.87 -7.07 1.24
CA ASN A 236 -10.97 -8.04 1.38
C ASN A 236 -10.48 -9.50 1.40
N GLN A 237 -9.37 -9.77 0.72
CA GLN A 237 -8.71 -11.08 0.73
C GLN A 237 -7.73 -11.26 1.90
N GLY A 238 -7.59 -10.24 2.76
CA GLY A 238 -6.76 -10.29 3.97
C GLY A 238 -5.27 -10.14 3.72
N ALA A 239 -4.86 -9.38 2.70
CA ALA A 239 -3.47 -8.99 2.53
C ALA A 239 -2.93 -8.32 3.81
N GLU A 240 -1.72 -8.64 4.20
CA GLU A 240 -1.04 -8.10 5.38
C GLU A 240 0.10 -7.17 4.99
N VAL A 241 0.71 -7.44 3.83
CA VAL A 241 1.71 -6.59 3.18
C VAL A 241 1.30 -6.41 1.73
N VAL A 242 1.35 -5.18 1.21
CA VAL A 242 1.21 -4.91 -0.22
C VAL A 242 2.53 -4.38 -0.76
N ALA A 243 3.09 -5.07 -1.73
CA ALA A 243 4.28 -4.63 -2.45
C ALA A 243 3.90 -3.70 -3.60
N LEU A 244 4.60 -2.58 -3.71
CA LEU A 244 4.39 -1.55 -4.71
C LEU A 244 5.68 -1.31 -5.52
N PRO A 245 6.00 -2.16 -6.50
CA PRO A 245 7.02 -1.80 -7.48
C PRO A 245 6.51 -0.65 -8.35
N SER A 246 7.25 0.44 -8.42
CA SER A 246 6.82 1.64 -9.12
C SER A 246 7.96 2.27 -9.93
N ALA A 247 7.62 2.97 -11.01
CA ALA A 247 8.51 3.90 -11.70
C ALA A 247 8.41 5.32 -11.12
N SER A 248 7.37 5.59 -10.32
CA SER A 248 7.09 6.88 -9.70
C SER A 248 7.25 6.81 -8.18
N PRO A 249 7.95 7.78 -7.55
CA PRO A 249 8.20 7.79 -6.10
C PRO A 249 7.05 8.46 -5.34
N GLU A 250 5.85 7.92 -5.42
CA GLU A 250 4.69 8.47 -4.73
C GLU A 250 4.63 8.08 -3.26
N THR A 251 4.17 9.00 -2.42
CA THR A 251 4.07 8.81 -0.96
C THR A 251 2.64 8.96 -0.42
N VAL A 252 1.82 9.83 -1.03
CA VAL A 252 0.48 10.16 -0.51
C VAL A 252 -0.49 8.97 -0.65
N HIS A 253 -0.58 8.38 -1.85
CA HIS A 253 -1.50 7.26 -2.06
C HIS A 253 -1.12 6.01 -1.25
N PRO A 254 0.15 5.58 -1.18
CA PRO A 254 0.51 4.46 -0.31
C PRO A 254 0.17 4.71 1.16
N SER A 255 0.42 5.93 1.69
CA SER A 255 0.04 6.32 3.04
C SER A 255 -1.48 6.20 3.27
N LEU A 256 -2.27 6.72 2.32
CA LEU A 256 -3.73 6.66 2.38
C LEU A 256 -4.25 5.21 2.42
N TYR A 257 -3.77 4.37 1.50
CA TYR A 257 -4.24 2.98 1.43
C TYR A 257 -3.76 2.13 2.61
N ALA A 258 -2.55 2.35 3.11
CA ALA A 258 -2.06 1.70 4.31
C ALA A 258 -2.93 2.04 5.53
N LEU A 259 -3.28 3.32 5.70
CA LEU A 259 -4.20 3.80 6.74
C LEU A 259 -5.61 3.20 6.58
N GLN A 260 -6.16 3.27 5.37
CA GLN A 260 -7.54 2.87 5.09
C GLN A 260 -7.78 1.36 5.27
N HIS A 261 -6.79 0.56 4.90
CA HIS A 261 -6.93 -0.89 4.84
C HIS A 261 -6.17 -1.64 5.94
N ARG A 262 -5.43 -0.93 6.79
CA ARG A 262 -4.69 -1.52 7.90
C ARG A 262 -3.76 -2.65 7.47
N TYR A 263 -2.95 -2.45 6.44
CA TYR A 263 -1.85 -3.32 6.05
C TYR A 263 -0.57 -2.51 5.87
N TYR A 264 0.57 -3.17 5.90
CA TYR A 264 1.82 -2.51 5.53
C TYR A 264 1.93 -2.38 4.01
N ILE A 265 2.56 -1.31 3.53
CA ILE A 265 2.96 -1.19 2.12
C ILE A 265 4.47 -1.04 2.07
N VAL A 266 5.11 -1.75 1.13
CA VAL A 266 6.53 -1.58 0.81
C VAL A 266 6.65 -1.15 -0.65
N SER A 267 7.25 0.02 -0.91
CA SER A 267 7.47 0.54 -2.26
C SER A 267 8.92 0.40 -2.69
N ALA A 268 9.15 0.20 -3.99
CA ALA A 268 10.47 0.28 -4.62
C ALA A 268 10.39 1.16 -5.86
N ALA A 269 11.38 2.01 -6.09
CA ALA A 269 11.39 2.95 -7.20
C ALA A 269 12.81 3.12 -7.78
N PRO A 270 12.95 3.66 -9.01
CA PRO A 270 14.27 3.94 -9.56
C PRO A 270 14.90 5.21 -8.98
N ARG A 271 14.12 6.09 -8.36
CA ARG A 271 14.58 7.42 -7.88
C ARG A 271 13.80 7.91 -6.67
N ASP A 272 14.34 8.90 -6.04
CA ASP A 272 13.78 9.86 -5.09
C ASP A 272 13.22 9.24 -3.80
N HIS A 273 12.48 8.13 -3.86
CA HIS A 273 11.84 7.57 -2.67
C HIS A 273 11.50 6.08 -2.80
N ALA A 274 11.86 5.31 -1.79
CA ALA A 274 11.38 3.96 -1.54
C ALA A 274 11.20 3.77 -0.04
N ALA A 275 10.08 3.15 0.40
CA ALA A 275 9.70 3.19 1.80
C ALA A 275 8.88 1.98 2.26
N VAL A 276 8.75 1.87 3.58
CA VAL A 276 7.77 1.04 4.28
C VAL A 276 6.76 1.95 4.97
N TYR A 277 5.48 1.79 4.62
CA TYR A 277 4.35 2.52 5.17
C TYR A 277 3.62 1.64 6.17
N SER A 278 3.33 2.20 7.33
CA SER A 278 2.64 1.50 8.41
C SER A 278 1.12 1.49 8.24
N PRO A 279 0.40 0.59 8.92
CA PRO A 279 -1.06 0.59 9.00
C PRO A 279 -1.69 1.86 9.59
N LEU A 280 -0.89 2.78 10.11
CA LEU A 280 -1.30 4.13 10.52
C LEU A 280 -1.14 5.17 9.38
N GLY A 281 -0.68 4.76 8.21
CA GLY A 281 -0.43 5.64 7.07
C GLY A 281 0.86 6.45 7.16
N VAL A 282 1.69 6.18 8.16
CA VAL A 282 2.96 6.87 8.37
C VAL A 282 4.11 6.10 7.73
N ILE A 283 5.09 6.80 7.20
CA ILE A 283 6.33 6.21 6.71
C ILE A 283 7.19 5.81 7.91
N GLU A 284 7.41 4.50 8.09
CA GLU A 284 8.26 3.98 9.19
C GLU A 284 9.75 3.99 8.85
N ALA A 285 10.06 3.75 7.58
CA ALA A 285 11.42 3.75 7.09
C ALA A 285 11.46 4.10 5.61
N GLU A 286 12.48 4.86 5.20
CA GLU A 286 12.65 5.29 3.81
C GLU A 286 14.11 5.41 3.40
N VAL A 287 14.34 5.36 2.09
CA VAL A 287 15.55 5.81 1.43
C VAL A 287 15.20 6.84 0.37
N THR A 288 16.04 7.88 0.23
CA THR A 288 15.86 8.99 -0.70
C THR A 288 16.99 9.12 -1.72
N LYS A 289 17.88 8.15 -1.75
CA LYS A 289 18.99 8.03 -2.71
C LYS A 289 19.18 6.56 -3.07
N GLU A 290 20.00 6.28 -4.07
CA GLU A 290 20.29 4.92 -4.51
C GLU A 290 20.94 4.09 -3.42
N GLU A 291 20.13 3.35 -2.68
CA GLU A 291 20.56 2.38 -1.68
C GLU A 291 19.46 1.37 -1.37
N VAL A 292 19.83 0.28 -0.70
CA VAL A 292 18.87 -0.69 -0.17
C VAL A 292 18.38 -0.27 1.21
N LEU A 293 17.10 -0.54 1.47
CA LEU A 293 16.48 -0.44 2.79
C LEU A 293 16.09 -1.84 3.25
N VAL A 294 16.35 -2.16 4.52
CA VAL A 294 15.80 -3.33 5.20
C VAL A 294 15.17 -2.86 6.50
N HIS A 295 13.88 -3.14 6.66
CA HIS A 295 13.10 -2.73 7.82
C HIS A 295 12.32 -3.90 8.40
N GLN A 296 12.29 -4.01 9.74
CA GLN A 296 11.52 -5.03 10.43
C GLN A 296 10.17 -4.50 10.85
N ILE A 297 9.13 -5.21 10.47
CA ILE A 297 7.75 -4.97 10.91
C ILE A 297 7.26 -6.13 11.79
N ASP A 298 6.10 -5.98 12.40
CA ASP A 298 5.38 -7.08 13.05
C ASP A 298 3.97 -7.18 12.47
N LEU A 299 3.61 -8.34 11.94
CA LEU A 299 2.27 -8.57 11.40
C LEU A 299 1.21 -8.81 12.49
N SER A 300 1.63 -8.95 13.75
CA SER A 300 0.75 -9.06 14.91
C SER A 300 0.83 -7.78 15.74
N TYR A 301 0.21 -6.72 15.23
CA TYR A 301 0.23 -5.38 15.81
C TYR A 301 -1.16 -4.91 16.25
N ALA A 302 -1.21 -3.87 17.08
CA ALA A 302 -2.40 -3.08 17.39
C ALA A 302 -2.17 -1.60 17.03
N VAL A 303 -3.18 -0.95 16.47
CA VAL A 303 -3.22 0.50 16.34
C VAL A 303 -3.96 1.07 17.55
N LEU A 304 -3.36 2.03 18.24
CA LEU A 304 -3.99 2.74 19.34
C LEU A 304 -3.91 4.24 19.09
N HIS A 305 -5.01 4.94 19.29
CA HIS A 305 -5.04 6.39 19.38
C HIS A 305 -4.78 6.86 20.80
N TRP A 306 -4.70 8.17 21.00
CA TRP A 306 -4.44 8.77 22.29
C TRP A 306 -5.44 8.29 23.35
N GLU A 307 -4.88 7.88 24.49
CA GLU A 307 -5.60 7.58 25.72
C GLU A 307 -4.74 7.98 26.92
N ALA A 308 -5.35 8.55 27.94
CA ALA A 308 -4.61 9.04 29.10
C ALA A 308 -3.75 7.97 29.79
N VAL A 309 -4.24 6.72 29.86
CA VAL A 309 -3.51 5.59 30.44
C VAL A 309 -2.38 5.08 29.55
N LEU A 310 -2.46 5.33 28.26
CA LEU A 310 -1.43 4.92 27.28
C LEU A 310 -0.17 5.79 27.37
N GLU A 311 -0.33 7.11 27.64
CA GLU A 311 0.77 8.06 27.76
C GLU A 311 1.77 7.94 26.59
N GLU A 312 1.26 7.98 25.34
CA GLU A 312 2.07 7.82 24.11
C GLU A 312 2.86 6.50 24.05
N GLY A 313 2.43 5.48 24.79
CA GLY A 313 3.08 4.15 24.86
C GLY A 313 3.82 3.88 26.18
N GLU A 314 4.18 4.91 26.94
CA GLU A 314 4.91 4.77 28.19
C GLU A 314 4.12 4.01 29.28
N GLY A 315 2.78 4.06 29.22
CA GLY A 315 1.92 3.26 30.09
C GLY A 315 2.12 1.75 29.91
N LEU A 316 2.25 1.30 28.65
CA LEU A 316 2.59 -0.09 28.33
C LEU A 316 4.04 -0.41 28.69
N ARG A 317 4.98 0.47 28.38
CA ARG A 317 6.41 0.28 28.70
C ARG A 317 6.66 0.13 30.19
N ARG A 318 6.00 0.93 31.04
CA ARG A 318 6.11 0.79 32.52
C ARG A 318 5.65 -0.57 33.01
N LYS A 319 4.64 -1.17 32.36
CA LYS A 319 4.07 -2.45 32.78
C LYS A 319 4.83 -3.65 32.23
N PHE A 320 5.30 -3.57 30.99
CA PHE A 320 5.87 -4.70 30.25
C PHE A 320 7.35 -4.56 29.93
N GLY A 321 7.96 -3.38 30.14
CA GLY A 321 9.37 -3.12 29.82
C GLY A 321 9.65 -3.35 28.35
N ASP A 322 10.75 -4.04 28.03
CA ASP A 322 11.18 -4.36 26.66
C ASP A 322 10.32 -5.42 25.96
N LYS A 323 9.36 -6.02 26.68
CA LYS A 323 8.42 -6.99 26.09
C LYS A 323 7.37 -6.33 25.19
N VAL A 324 7.23 -5.02 25.22
CA VAL A 324 6.39 -4.25 24.31
C VAL A 324 7.29 -3.37 23.44
N GLY A 325 6.98 -3.35 22.14
CA GLY A 325 7.55 -2.41 21.19
C GLY A 325 6.45 -1.50 20.65
N PHE A 326 6.80 -0.28 20.29
CA PHE A 326 5.86 0.64 19.66
C PHE A 326 6.58 1.78 18.93
N HIS A 327 5.85 2.34 17.94
CA HIS A 327 6.13 3.64 17.37
C HIS A 327 4.90 4.53 17.61
N TYR A 328 5.07 5.61 18.37
CA TYR A 328 4.01 6.59 18.60
C TYR A 328 4.30 7.84 17.75
N TYR A 329 3.34 8.24 16.95
CA TYR A 329 3.42 9.37 16.04
C TYR A 329 2.57 10.52 16.58
N ARG A 330 3.21 11.48 17.26
CA ARG A 330 2.51 12.60 17.92
C ARG A 330 1.61 13.43 17.02
N PRO A 331 2.01 13.74 15.76
CA PRO A 331 1.13 14.47 14.85
C PRO A 331 -0.18 13.74 14.51
N GLU A 332 -0.17 12.39 14.57
CA GLU A 332 -1.31 11.54 14.30
C GLU A 332 -2.09 11.17 15.57
N ASP A 333 -1.59 11.60 16.72
CA ASP A 333 -2.12 11.27 18.05
C ASP A 333 -2.41 9.77 18.22
N GLY A 334 -1.50 8.94 17.68
CA GLY A 334 -1.65 7.50 17.63
C GLY A 334 -0.35 6.76 17.38
N GLY A 335 -0.38 5.44 17.52
CA GLY A 335 0.79 4.60 17.34
C GLY A 335 0.47 3.17 16.96
N ILE A 336 1.53 2.46 16.57
CA ILE A 336 1.53 1.03 16.31
C ILE A 336 2.28 0.34 17.43
N PHE A 337 1.68 -0.69 17.97
CA PHE A 337 2.16 -1.43 19.12
C PHE A 337 2.26 -2.91 18.79
N TRP A 338 3.33 -3.56 19.25
CA TRP A 338 3.53 -4.99 19.07
C TRP A 338 4.15 -5.63 20.33
N SER A 339 4.02 -6.95 20.42
CA SER A 339 4.69 -7.70 21.46
C SER A 339 6.09 -8.13 21.03
N ASN A 340 7.05 -8.05 21.97
CA ASN A 340 8.35 -8.69 21.86
C ASN A 340 8.43 -9.97 22.71
N ASP A 341 7.35 -10.30 23.45
CA ASP A 341 7.26 -11.53 24.22
C ASP A 341 6.67 -12.65 23.34
N PRO A 342 7.41 -13.74 23.06
CA PRO A 342 6.94 -14.79 22.19
C PRO A 342 5.73 -15.58 22.70
N LYS A 343 5.30 -15.29 23.95
CA LYS A 343 4.19 -16.01 24.61
C LYS A 343 2.97 -15.12 24.86
N THR A 344 3.08 -13.81 24.68
CA THR A 344 2.04 -12.86 25.04
C THR A 344 1.62 -12.02 23.85
N PRO A 345 0.39 -12.17 23.32
CA PRO A 345 -0.12 -11.28 22.28
C PRO A 345 -0.20 -9.83 22.73
N ILE A 346 -0.05 -8.89 21.79
CA ILE A 346 -0.22 -7.45 22.11
C ILE A 346 -1.64 -7.13 22.60
N ALA A 347 -2.66 -7.86 22.12
CA ALA A 347 -4.04 -7.72 22.62
C ALA A 347 -4.15 -7.92 24.12
N GLN A 348 -3.42 -8.89 24.69
CA GLN A 348 -3.40 -9.12 26.14
C GLN A 348 -2.71 -7.97 26.87
N MET A 349 -1.65 -7.41 26.30
CA MET A 349 -0.93 -6.28 26.91
C MET A 349 -1.81 -5.03 26.96
N ILE A 350 -2.43 -4.63 25.85
CA ILE A 350 -3.31 -3.47 25.81
C ILE A 350 -4.56 -3.66 26.68
N GLY A 351 -5.17 -4.85 26.64
CA GLY A 351 -6.33 -5.19 27.48
C GLY A 351 -6.03 -5.10 28.98
N SER A 352 -4.78 -5.32 29.41
CA SER A 352 -4.36 -5.19 30.80
C SER A 352 -4.33 -3.74 31.32
N LEU A 353 -4.40 -2.75 30.43
CA LEU A 353 -4.61 -1.32 30.72
C LEU A 353 -6.07 -0.89 30.51
N GLY A 354 -6.98 -1.83 30.21
CA GLY A 354 -8.37 -1.52 29.86
C GLY A 354 -8.53 -0.92 28.45
N LEU A 355 -7.49 -1.01 27.61
CA LEU A 355 -7.49 -0.49 26.22
C LEU A 355 -8.03 -1.53 25.25
N THR A 356 -8.63 -1.01 24.18
CA THR A 356 -9.10 -1.77 23.02
C THR A 356 -8.44 -1.19 21.78
N GLU A 357 -8.17 -2.03 20.80
CA GLU A 357 -7.63 -1.62 19.49
C GLU A 357 -8.56 -0.57 18.84
N SER A 358 -7.98 0.40 18.14
CA SER A 358 -8.65 1.61 17.67
C SER A 358 -9.87 1.35 16.79
N ASP A 359 -9.78 0.44 15.81
CA ASP A 359 -10.90 0.17 14.89
C ASP A 359 -12.08 -0.47 15.65
N ALA A 360 -11.80 -1.37 16.61
CA ALA A 360 -12.80 -1.95 17.48
C ALA A 360 -13.44 -0.90 18.41
N ASN A 361 -12.63 0.05 18.89
CA ASN A 361 -13.15 1.15 19.72
C ASN A 361 -14.05 2.11 18.92
N VAL A 362 -13.63 2.48 17.71
CA VAL A 362 -14.44 3.31 16.79
C VAL A 362 -15.77 2.65 16.49
N GLU A 363 -15.79 1.36 16.22
CA GLU A 363 -17.03 0.62 15.96
C GLU A 363 -17.92 0.55 17.20
N ARG A 364 -17.34 0.38 18.38
CA ARG A 364 -18.08 0.46 19.66
C ARG A 364 -18.72 1.83 19.85
N VAL A 365 -17.97 2.90 19.64
CA VAL A 365 -18.46 4.28 19.76
C VAL A 365 -19.59 4.54 18.75
N ARG A 366 -19.44 4.11 17.51
CA ARG A 366 -20.47 4.22 16.48
C ARG A 366 -21.78 3.58 16.91
N ARG A 367 -21.76 2.37 17.47
CA ARG A 367 -22.97 1.74 18.02
C ARG A 367 -23.62 2.54 19.13
N LEU A 368 -22.84 3.18 20.01
CA LEU A 368 -23.35 4.06 21.05
C LEU A 368 -24.01 5.32 20.47
N GLU A 369 -23.38 5.92 19.47
CA GLU A 369 -23.90 7.09 18.76
C GLU A 369 -25.21 6.77 18.00
N ASP A 370 -25.28 5.64 17.30
CA ASP A 370 -26.47 5.21 16.57
C ASP A 370 -27.61 4.95 17.56
N LYS A 371 -27.33 4.32 18.69
CA LYS A 371 -28.32 4.16 19.76
C LYS A 371 -28.81 5.50 20.29
N ALA A 372 -27.91 6.46 20.51
CA ALA A 372 -28.28 7.78 21.03
C ALA A 372 -29.10 8.60 20.02
N ARG A 373 -28.84 8.46 18.72
CA ARG A 373 -29.58 9.11 17.64
C ARG A 373 -30.90 8.41 17.28
N GLY A 374 -31.10 7.15 17.68
CA GLY A 374 -32.23 6.33 17.23
C GLY A 374 -32.02 5.71 15.84
N GLY A 375 -30.79 5.65 15.33
CA GLY A 375 -30.42 5.07 14.04
C GLY A 375 -29.13 5.65 13.46
N PRO A 376 -28.62 5.10 12.34
CA PRO A 376 -27.43 5.63 11.67
C PRO A 376 -27.67 7.04 11.12
N PRO A 377 -26.60 7.83 10.89
CA PRO A 377 -26.72 9.15 10.29
C PRO A 377 -27.32 9.06 8.89
N VAL A 378 -28.20 10.01 8.57
CA VAL A 378 -28.78 10.14 7.22
C VAL A 378 -27.74 10.78 6.31
N ILE A 379 -27.40 10.11 5.22
CA ILE A 379 -26.55 10.66 4.16
C ILE A 379 -27.52 11.21 3.10
N PRO A 380 -27.53 12.54 2.86
CA PRO A 380 -28.46 13.20 1.93
C PRO A 380 -28.17 12.78 0.47
#